data_431337a50c4dd6e0698e2ab3c3830124
#
_entry.id   431337a50c4dd6e0698e2ab3c3830124
#
_cell.length_a   1.000
_cell.length_b   1.000
_cell.length_c   1.000
_cell.angle_alpha   90.00
_cell.angle_beta   90.00
_cell.angle_gamma   90.00
#
_symmetry.space_group_name_H-M   'P 1'
#
loop_
_entity.id
_entity.type
_entity.pdbx_description
1 polymer ?
#
loop_
_entity_poly.entity_id
_entity_poly.type
_entity_poly.pdbx_seq_one_letter_code
_entity_poly.pdbx_strand_id
1 'polypeptide(L)'
;MILWMSPKKKDAVNEMITLTDIAEKESNAEMMLEAKGFTDVVVSMNDDGCDVVLNMGEATDAKRAQVEDIVKRKTGVSADKIVITPIQ
;
A
#
# COMPACT_ATOMS: atom_id res chain seq x y z
N MET A 1 -28.23 9.83 7.66
CA MET A 1 -28.11 9.39 7.83
C MET A 1 -27.95 8.69 8.49
N ILE A 2 -27.93 8.35 8.63
CA ILE A 2 -27.46 7.71 9.19
C ILE A 2 -27.99 6.75 9.69
N LEU A 3 -28.61 6.46 9.43
CA LEU A 3 -29.17 5.70 9.67
C LEU A 3 -28.83 4.68 9.98
N TRP A 4 -28.35 4.56 9.86
CA TRP A 4 -27.68 3.79 10.15
C TRP A 4 -27.69 3.27 11.33
N MET A 5 -28.38 3.25 11.81
CA MET A 5 -28.53 2.83 13.04
C MET A 5 -28.61 1.39 13.16
N SER A 6 -28.96 0.66 12.16
CA SER A 6 -28.93 -0.78 12.19
C SER A 6 -27.50 -1.30 12.18
N PRO A 7 -27.17 -2.35 12.94
CA PRO A 7 -25.82 -2.89 12.95
C PRO A 7 -25.30 -3.29 11.56
N LYS A 8 -26.17 -3.81 10.73
CA LYS A 8 -25.78 -4.16 9.37
C LYS A 8 -25.33 -2.97 8.57
N LYS A 9 -26.05 -1.88 8.68
CA LYS A 9 -25.67 -0.66 7.99
C LYS A 9 -24.34 -0.14 8.51
N LYS A 10 -24.13 -0.23 9.81
CA LYS A 10 -22.90 0.19 10.41
C LYS A 10 -21.73 -0.63 9.87
N ASP A 11 -21.91 -1.94 9.77
CA ASP A 11 -20.88 -2.81 9.24
C ASP A 11 -20.56 -2.49 7.77
N ALA A 12 -21.58 -2.22 6.97
CA ALA A 12 -21.38 -1.86 5.57
C ALA A 12 -20.59 -0.56 5.44
N VAL A 13 -20.90 0.43 6.27
CA VAL A 13 -20.16 1.69 6.26
C VAL A 13 -18.71 1.47 6.65
N ASN A 14 -18.46 0.63 7.64
CA ASN A 14 -17.10 0.32 8.05
C ASN A 14 -16.32 -0.37 6.93
N GLU A 15 -16.95 -1.27 6.19
CA GLU A 15 -16.31 -1.90 5.04
C GLU A 15 -15.94 -0.88 3.97
N MET A 16 -16.83 0.04 3.66
CA MET A 16 -16.54 1.09 2.69
C MET A 16 -15.38 1.95 3.13
N ILE A 17 -15.33 2.32 4.39
CA ILE A 17 -14.24 3.12 4.95
C ILE A 17 -12.92 2.35 4.82
N THR A 18 -12.94 1.05 5.12
CA THR A 18 -11.74 0.22 5.02
C THR A 18 -11.21 0.16 3.59
N LEU A 19 -12.11 -0.03 2.61
CA LEU A 19 -11.70 -0.07 1.20
C LEU A 19 -11.10 1.27 0.75
N THR A 20 -11.72 2.37 1.14
CA THR A 20 -11.20 3.70 0.84
C THR A 20 -9.83 3.90 1.48
N ASP A 21 -9.66 3.47 2.72
CA ASP A 21 -8.41 3.57 3.44
C ASP A 21 -7.30 2.79 2.73
N ILE A 22 -7.61 1.57 2.27
CA ILE A 22 -6.65 0.76 1.51
C ILE A 22 -6.22 1.49 0.24
N ALA A 23 -7.18 2.02 -0.51
CA ALA A 23 -6.88 2.74 -1.75
C ALA A 23 -6.01 3.96 -1.49
N GLU A 24 -6.30 4.70 -0.42
CA GLU A 24 -5.50 5.86 -0.05
C GLU A 24 -4.07 5.46 0.34
N LYS A 25 -3.93 4.38 1.08
CA LYS A 25 -2.62 3.89 1.50
C LYS A 25 -1.80 3.46 0.29
N GLU A 26 -2.42 2.74 -0.63
CA GLU A 26 -1.74 2.33 -1.86
C GLU A 26 -1.29 3.54 -2.67
N SER A 27 -2.17 4.51 -2.84
CA SER A 27 -1.87 5.72 -3.58
C SER A 27 -0.75 6.53 -2.92
N ASN A 28 -0.81 6.68 -1.60
CA ASN A 28 0.22 7.40 -0.86
C ASN A 28 1.59 6.73 -0.98
N ALA A 29 1.61 5.41 -0.90
CA ALA A 29 2.86 4.67 -1.06
C ALA A 29 3.43 4.85 -2.46
N GLU A 30 2.59 4.75 -3.48
CA GLU A 30 3.01 4.94 -4.87
C GLU A 30 3.58 6.33 -5.10
N MET A 31 2.88 7.35 -4.61
CA MET A 31 3.31 8.73 -4.76
C MET A 31 4.66 8.97 -4.09
N MET A 32 4.84 8.43 -2.90
CA MET A 32 6.08 8.61 -2.17
C MET A 32 7.24 7.91 -2.89
N LEU A 33 7.00 6.71 -3.40
CA LEU A 33 8.02 5.98 -4.15
C LEU A 33 8.41 6.72 -5.43
N GLU A 34 7.42 7.26 -6.13
CA GLU A 34 7.69 8.05 -7.33
C GLU A 34 8.49 9.30 -7.00
N ALA A 35 8.18 9.93 -5.87
CA ALA A 35 8.91 11.12 -5.42
C ALA A 35 10.37 10.81 -5.11
N LYS A 36 10.68 9.55 -4.79
CA LYS A 36 12.05 9.11 -4.54
C LYS A 36 12.79 8.69 -5.81
N GLY A 37 12.13 8.77 -6.96
CA GLY A 37 12.75 8.48 -8.23
C GLY A 37 12.44 7.12 -8.82
N PHE A 38 11.62 6.33 -8.15
CA PHE A 38 11.19 5.05 -8.71
C PHE A 38 10.06 5.27 -9.72
N THR A 39 10.00 4.44 -10.74
CA THR A 39 9.01 4.56 -11.80
C THR A 39 8.20 3.29 -11.93
N ASP A 40 7.08 3.39 -12.65
CA ASP A 40 6.18 2.25 -12.90
C ASP A 40 5.78 1.55 -11.60
N VAL A 41 5.43 2.35 -10.60
CA VAL A 41 5.15 1.85 -9.25
C VAL A 41 3.71 1.39 -9.15
N VAL A 42 3.52 0.16 -8.70
CA VAL A 42 2.20 -0.39 -8.38
C VAL A 42 2.28 -0.99 -6.98
N VAL A 43 1.38 -0.56 -6.12
CA VAL A 43 1.28 -1.10 -4.76
C VAL A 43 -0.09 -1.74 -4.60
N SER A 44 -0.11 -2.99 -4.23
CA SER A 44 -1.35 -3.74 -4.05
C SER A 44 -1.38 -4.36 -2.66
N MET A 45 -2.35 -3.98 -1.86
CA MET A 45 -2.55 -4.54 -0.53
C MET A 45 -3.58 -5.66 -0.57
N ASN A 46 -3.31 -6.69 0.21
CA ASN A 46 -4.24 -7.81 0.34
C ASN A 46 -4.20 -8.33 1.79
N ASP A 47 -4.97 -9.37 2.06
CA ASP A 47 -5.07 -9.92 3.43
C ASP A 47 -3.75 -10.49 3.91
N ASP A 48 -2.91 -10.95 3.00
CA ASP A 48 -1.64 -11.58 3.36
C ASP A 48 -0.48 -10.59 3.42
N GLY A 49 -0.68 -9.38 2.96
CA GLY A 49 0.39 -8.39 3.00
C GLY A 49 0.27 -7.37 1.88
N CYS A 50 1.41 -7.02 1.30
CA CYS A 50 1.47 -5.98 0.29
C CYS A 50 2.46 -6.37 -0.81
N ASP A 51 2.02 -6.26 -2.06
CA ASP A 51 2.89 -6.50 -3.21
C ASP A 51 3.26 -5.16 -3.83
N VAL A 52 4.54 -4.97 -4.06
CA VAL A 52 5.06 -3.74 -4.68
C VAL A 52 5.80 -4.12 -5.94
N VAL A 53 5.36 -3.57 -7.06
CA VAL A 53 6.02 -3.74 -8.36
C VAL A 53 6.49 -2.38 -8.80
N LEU A 54 7.76 -2.25 -9.09
CA LEU A 54 8.31 -0.96 -9.48
C LEU A 54 9.61 -1.13 -10.25
N ASN A 55 9.93 -0.12 -11.05
CA ASN A 55 11.22 -0.04 -11.72
C ASN A 55 12.15 0.75 -10.80
N MET A 56 13.14 0.08 -10.23
CA MET A 56 14.11 0.73 -9.36
C MET A 56 15.51 0.75 -10.00
N GLY A 57 15.58 0.43 -11.30
CA GLY A 57 16.85 0.30 -11.96
C GLY A 57 17.63 -0.85 -11.38
N GLU A 58 18.80 -0.56 -10.83
CA GLU A 58 19.58 -1.60 -10.16
C GLU A 58 18.96 -1.87 -8.78
N ALA A 59 18.57 -3.11 -8.55
CA ALA A 59 17.88 -3.50 -7.32
C ALA A 59 18.90 -3.78 -6.21
N THR A 60 19.41 -2.72 -5.62
CA THR A 60 20.37 -2.84 -4.51
C THR A 60 19.63 -3.05 -3.19
N ASP A 61 20.34 -3.58 -2.21
CA ASP A 61 19.78 -3.77 -0.86
C ASP A 61 19.32 -2.43 -0.27
N ALA A 62 20.08 -1.37 -0.52
CA ALA A 62 19.73 -0.04 -0.03
C ALA A 62 18.41 0.44 -0.61
N LYS A 63 18.21 0.24 -1.91
CA LYS A 63 16.95 0.63 -2.57
C LYS A 63 15.79 -0.22 -2.08
N ARG A 64 16.01 -1.52 -1.91
CA ARG A 64 14.96 -2.40 -1.38
C ARG A 64 14.56 -1.99 0.03
N ALA A 65 15.53 -1.66 0.87
CA ALA A 65 15.27 -1.21 2.23
C ALA A 65 14.48 0.09 2.23
N GLN A 66 14.82 1.01 1.32
CA GLN A 66 14.11 2.27 1.19
C GLN A 66 12.66 2.05 0.79
N VAL A 67 12.41 1.19 -0.20
CA VAL A 67 11.06 0.87 -0.66
C VAL A 67 10.26 0.23 0.47
N GLU A 68 10.85 -0.74 1.14
CA GLU A 68 10.21 -1.44 2.24
C GLU A 68 9.82 -0.48 3.37
N ASP A 69 10.72 0.43 3.73
CA ASP A 69 10.46 1.40 4.77
C ASP A 69 9.31 2.33 4.41
N ILE A 70 9.30 2.82 3.17
CA ILE A 70 8.24 3.70 2.69
C ILE A 70 6.90 2.99 2.70
N VAL A 71 6.85 1.78 2.14
CA VAL A 71 5.62 1.01 2.07
C VAL A 71 5.12 0.68 3.47
N LYS A 72 6.01 0.26 4.34
CA LYS A 72 5.66 -0.04 5.72
C LYS A 72 5.03 1.17 6.42
N ARG A 73 5.61 2.34 6.25
CA ARG A 73 5.09 3.56 6.87
C ARG A 73 3.75 3.99 6.30
N LYS A 74 3.58 3.83 5.00
CA LYS A 74 2.37 4.33 4.33
C LYS A 74 1.21 3.35 4.40
N THR A 75 1.50 2.06 4.46
CA THR A 75 0.43 1.05 4.48
C THR A 75 0.21 0.43 5.85
N GLY A 76 1.20 0.49 6.72
CA GLY A 76 1.12 -0.17 8.03
C GLY A 76 1.38 -1.66 7.98
N VAL A 77 1.70 -2.20 6.81
CA VAL A 77 2.01 -3.63 6.65
C VAL A 77 3.42 -3.89 7.19
N SER A 78 3.60 -4.96 7.94
CA SER A 78 4.92 -5.29 8.47
C SER A 78 5.86 -5.72 7.35
N ALA A 79 7.15 -5.43 7.54
CA ALA A 79 8.16 -5.63 6.51
C ALA A 79 8.22 -7.06 5.99
N ASP A 80 8.01 -8.04 6.86
CA ASP A 80 8.05 -9.46 6.47
C ASP A 80 6.91 -9.86 5.55
N LYS A 81 5.90 -9.01 5.42
CA LYS A 81 4.73 -9.26 4.56
C LYS A 81 4.73 -8.38 3.31
N ILE A 82 5.78 -7.61 3.12
CA ILE A 82 5.93 -6.78 1.92
C ILE A 82 6.78 -7.53 0.92
N VAL A 83 6.21 -7.76 -0.27
CA VAL A 83 6.91 -8.42 -1.36
C VAL A 83 7.26 -7.36 -2.39
N ILE A 84 8.54 -7.23 -2.70
CA ILE A 84 9.03 -6.26 -3.68
C ILE A 84 9.45 -7.00 -4.93
N THR A 85 8.86 -6.64 -6.06
CA THR A 85 9.18 -7.25 -7.35
C THR A 85 9.73 -6.17 -8.27
N PRO A 86 11.06 -6.08 -8.42
CA PRO A 86 11.64 -5.11 -9.32
C PRO A 86 11.37 -5.47 -10.78
N ILE A 87 11.09 -4.46 -11.58
CA ILE A 87 10.97 -4.62 -13.03
C ILE A 87 11.92 -3.65 -13.70
N GLN A 88 12.24 -3.91 -14.94
CA GLN A 88 13.14 -3.06 -15.69
C GLN A 88 12.50 -2.61 -16.99
#